data_e4f5d5cf873fd90afa3e0e7fa4cfbf23
#
_entry.id   e4f5d5cf873fd90afa3e0e7fa4cfbf23
#
_cell.length_a   1.000
_cell.length_b   1.000
_cell.length_c   1.000
_cell.angle_alpha   90.00
_cell.angle_beta   90.00
_cell.angle_gamma   90.00
#
_symmetry.space_group_name_H-M   'P 1'
#
loop_
_entity.id
_entity.type
_entity.pdbx_description
1 polymer ?
#
loop_
_entity_poly.entity_id
_entity_poly.type
_entity_poly.pdbx_seq_one_letter_code
_entity_poly.pdbx_strand_id
1 'polypeptide(L)'
;MEKMVKVHVLNNDTTVEVPIGSNLEEVYEKSGYTMYFGPLSAHVNNKVEGMHYRVYKQKEVEFLDITSSSGSRAYTRSLFFVLCKAVHELFTKCKVAIDIPVSNGYYVNLSIGRPITLDDVGAIRRRMQEIIDAAMPIHRYETTTEEAIKMFDILHNRSKVKLLKSTGRLYTTYYDIDGYVDYYYGSLLTNTSQIYLFGVEKYYDGLLLRLPSREHPSELGEMTHQDKMFGIFKEHHQWQEILGIRTIGDLNEVIMDGHSSTLIQISEALQEKKIA
;
A
#
# COMPACT_ATOMS: atom_id res chain seq x y z
N MET A 1 -4.96 -39.69 1.62
CA MET A 1 -4.00 -39.03 2.51
C MET A 1 -3.62 -37.69 1.91
N GLU A 2 -3.84 -36.61 2.62
CA GLU A 2 -3.36 -35.29 2.22
C GLU A 2 -1.82 -35.31 2.16
N LYS A 3 -1.26 -34.80 1.08
CA LYS A 3 0.20 -34.71 0.96
C LYS A 3 0.70 -33.57 1.84
N MET A 4 1.63 -33.88 2.74
CA MET A 4 2.23 -32.93 3.68
C MET A 4 3.56 -32.40 3.15
N VAL A 5 3.92 -31.18 3.54
CA VAL A 5 5.20 -30.55 3.25
C VAL A 5 5.84 -30.03 4.55
N LYS A 6 7.16 -30.17 4.67
CA LYS A 6 7.94 -29.69 5.80
C LYS A 6 8.34 -28.24 5.58
N VAL A 7 8.13 -27.42 6.61
CA VAL A 7 8.53 -26.02 6.65
C VAL A 7 9.36 -25.80 7.91
N HIS A 8 10.58 -25.32 7.71
CA HIS A 8 11.47 -24.97 8.82
C HIS A 8 11.29 -23.48 9.16
N VAL A 9 10.83 -23.20 10.38
CA VAL A 9 10.60 -21.86 10.90
C VAL A 9 11.83 -21.39 11.65
N LEU A 10 12.55 -20.42 11.08
CA LEU A 10 13.83 -19.93 11.57
C LEU A 10 13.72 -19.16 12.89
N ASN A 11 12.57 -18.52 13.15
CA ASN A 11 12.35 -17.71 14.35
C ASN A 11 12.49 -18.51 15.67
N ASN A 12 12.11 -19.78 15.68
CA ASN A 12 12.16 -20.66 16.85
C ASN A 12 12.84 -22.00 16.56
N ASP A 13 13.51 -22.12 15.41
CA ASP A 13 14.23 -23.35 14.96
C ASP A 13 13.33 -24.60 14.95
N THR A 14 12.06 -24.44 14.55
CA THR A 14 11.06 -25.51 14.56
C THR A 14 10.70 -25.93 13.15
N THR A 15 10.59 -27.24 12.92
CA THR A 15 10.07 -27.78 11.66
C THR A 15 8.63 -28.25 11.84
N VAL A 16 7.72 -27.69 11.04
CA VAL A 16 6.30 -28.06 11.04
C VAL A 16 5.94 -28.78 9.73
N GLU A 17 4.96 -29.68 9.82
CA GLU A 17 4.38 -30.33 8.66
C GLU A 17 2.99 -29.75 8.40
N VAL A 18 2.77 -29.17 7.22
CA VAL A 18 1.50 -28.60 6.79
C VAL A 18 1.01 -29.24 5.50
N PRO A 19 -0.29 -29.24 5.20
CA PRO A 19 -0.81 -29.66 3.91
C PRO A 19 -0.17 -28.88 2.75
N ILE A 20 0.03 -29.53 1.61
CA ILE A 20 0.51 -28.84 0.41
C ILE A 20 -0.51 -27.78 0.00
N GLY A 21 -0.04 -26.52 -0.20
CA GLY A 21 -0.89 -25.40 -0.53
C GLY A 21 -1.36 -24.58 0.68
N SER A 22 -0.96 -24.96 1.91
CA SER A 22 -1.15 -24.12 3.10
C SER A 22 -0.49 -22.76 2.93
N ASN A 23 -1.13 -21.71 3.46
CA ASN A 23 -0.56 -20.37 3.46
C ASN A 23 0.39 -20.15 4.65
N LEU A 24 1.08 -19.02 4.69
CA LEU A 24 2.03 -18.73 5.78
C LEU A 24 1.36 -18.47 7.13
N GLU A 25 0.08 -18.10 7.18
CA GLU A 25 -0.66 -17.99 8.45
C GLU A 25 -0.83 -19.34 9.09
N GLU A 26 -1.27 -20.36 8.32
CA GLU A 26 -1.39 -21.74 8.79
C GLU A 26 -0.03 -22.30 9.26
N VAL A 27 1.07 -21.95 8.57
CA VAL A 27 2.43 -22.32 8.98
C VAL A 27 2.78 -21.64 10.31
N TYR A 28 2.48 -20.35 10.45
CA TYR A 28 2.75 -19.58 11.66
C TYR A 28 1.99 -20.15 12.87
N GLU A 29 0.69 -20.36 12.74
CA GLU A 29 -0.14 -20.95 13.79
C GLU A 29 0.39 -22.31 14.23
N LYS A 30 0.76 -23.17 13.28
CA LYS A 30 1.27 -24.51 13.55
C LYS A 30 2.67 -24.52 14.17
N SER A 31 3.45 -23.48 13.95
CA SER A 31 4.80 -23.36 14.52
C SER A 31 4.83 -23.13 16.04
N GLY A 32 3.72 -22.66 16.60
CA GLY A 32 3.63 -22.26 18.01
C GLY A 32 4.48 -21.04 18.35
N TYR A 33 5.09 -20.39 17.37
CA TYR A 33 5.84 -19.16 17.58
C TYR A 33 4.89 -17.97 17.74
N THR A 34 5.21 -17.06 18.66
CA THR A 34 4.38 -15.88 18.94
C THR A 34 5.20 -14.60 18.78
N MET A 35 4.68 -13.65 18.00
CA MET A 35 5.23 -12.32 17.83
C MET A 35 4.29 -11.29 18.48
N TYR A 36 4.87 -10.31 19.18
CA TYR A 36 4.08 -9.29 19.90
C TYR A 36 3.16 -8.48 18.96
N PHE A 37 3.65 -8.10 17.79
CA PHE A 37 2.88 -7.35 16.79
C PHE A 37 2.27 -8.24 15.70
N GLY A 38 2.37 -9.57 15.84
CA GLY A 38 1.93 -10.54 14.85
C GLY A 38 2.79 -10.56 13.57
N PRO A 39 2.67 -11.62 12.77
CA PRO A 39 3.39 -11.75 11.51
C PRO A 39 2.70 -10.92 10.41
N LEU A 40 3.44 -10.03 9.75
CA LEU A 40 2.92 -9.17 8.68
C LEU A 40 3.46 -9.55 7.30
N SER A 41 4.61 -10.23 7.28
CA SER A 41 5.25 -10.81 6.09
C SER A 41 6.24 -11.89 6.52
N ALA A 42 6.91 -12.54 5.56
CA ALA A 42 7.96 -13.49 5.86
C ALA A 42 9.07 -13.48 4.79
N HIS A 43 10.28 -13.89 5.18
CA HIS A 43 11.27 -14.38 4.23
C HIS A 43 11.00 -15.86 3.96
N VAL A 44 10.81 -16.23 2.72
CA VAL A 44 10.68 -17.61 2.25
C VAL A 44 11.90 -17.93 1.39
N ASN A 45 12.83 -18.73 1.89
CA ASN A 45 14.14 -18.94 1.26
C ASN A 45 14.79 -17.60 0.85
N ASN A 46 14.91 -16.65 1.79
CA ASN A 46 15.48 -15.30 1.59
C ASN A 46 14.72 -14.36 0.64
N LYS A 47 13.51 -14.74 0.16
CA LYS A 47 12.66 -13.88 -0.64
C LYS A 47 11.50 -13.36 0.20
N VAL A 48 11.24 -12.06 0.16
CA VAL A 48 10.11 -11.45 0.86
C VAL A 48 8.80 -11.88 0.21
N GLU A 49 7.92 -12.49 1.01
CA GLU A 49 6.59 -12.89 0.61
C GLU A 49 5.55 -12.39 1.64
N GLY A 50 4.31 -12.18 1.18
CA GLY A 50 3.18 -11.87 2.06
C GLY A 50 2.62 -13.13 2.72
N MET A 51 1.83 -12.96 3.78
CA MET A 51 1.23 -14.08 4.52
C MET A 51 0.26 -14.93 3.67
N HIS A 52 -0.23 -14.41 2.55
CA HIS A 52 -1.01 -15.16 1.55
C HIS A 52 -0.18 -16.20 0.74
N TYR A 53 1.16 -16.17 0.83
CA TYR A 53 2.00 -17.10 0.08
C TYR A 53 1.69 -18.54 0.44
N ARG A 54 1.55 -19.42 -0.58
CA ARG A 54 1.23 -20.83 -0.42
C ARG A 54 2.46 -21.71 -0.58
N VAL A 55 2.61 -22.67 0.33
CA VAL A 55 3.76 -23.57 0.37
C VAL A 55 3.44 -24.87 -0.36
N TYR A 56 4.18 -25.17 -1.43
CA TYR A 56 4.01 -26.39 -2.23
C TYR A 56 5.18 -27.39 -2.12
N LYS A 57 6.29 -26.96 -1.52
CA LYS A 57 7.49 -27.77 -1.29
C LYS A 57 8.23 -27.27 -0.07
N GLN A 58 9.18 -28.06 0.42
CA GLN A 58 10.00 -27.70 1.60
C GLN A 58 10.58 -26.29 1.48
N LYS A 59 10.47 -25.52 2.55
CA LYS A 59 10.88 -24.13 2.65
C LYS A 59 11.47 -23.82 4.01
N GLU A 60 12.36 -22.84 4.04
CA GLU A 60 12.78 -22.11 5.24
C GLU A 60 11.96 -20.81 5.29
N VAL A 61 11.40 -20.49 6.45
CA VAL A 61 10.54 -19.33 6.66
C VAL A 61 10.98 -18.58 7.90
N GLU A 62 11.19 -17.28 7.77
CA GLU A 62 11.40 -16.34 8.85
C GLU A 62 10.25 -15.33 8.86
N PHE A 63 9.41 -15.35 9.90
CA PHE A 63 8.31 -14.40 10.04
C PHE A 63 8.81 -13.03 10.46
N LEU A 64 8.19 -11.99 9.93
CA LEU A 64 8.57 -10.59 10.07
C LEU A 64 7.36 -9.77 10.52
N ASP A 65 7.53 -9.01 11.60
CA ASP A 65 6.54 -8.06 12.09
C ASP A 65 6.80 -6.62 11.59
N ILE A 66 6.14 -5.64 12.21
CA ILE A 66 6.23 -4.23 11.85
C ILE A 66 7.63 -3.63 12.09
N THR A 67 8.46 -4.20 12.95
CA THR A 67 9.83 -3.71 13.20
C THR A 67 10.75 -3.96 12.01
N SER A 68 10.41 -4.92 11.16
CA SER A 68 11.09 -5.16 9.89
C SER A 68 10.65 -4.17 8.81
N SER A 69 11.55 -3.88 7.86
CA SER A 69 11.21 -3.00 6.73
C SER A 69 10.12 -3.60 5.82
N SER A 70 10.02 -4.91 5.73
CA SER A 70 9.05 -5.61 4.89
C SER A 70 7.67 -5.64 5.54
N GLY A 71 7.59 -5.96 6.83
CA GLY A 71 6.37 -5.91 7.61
C GLY A 71 5.79 -4.50 7.69
N SER A 72 6.63 -3.50 7.97
CA SER A 72 6.21 -2.09 7.97
C SER A 72 5.63 -1.65 6.63
N ARG A 73 6.23 -2.07 5.48
CA ARG A 73 5.68 -1.76 4.16
C ARG A 73 4.36 -2.47 3.89
N ALA A 74 4.18 -3.72 4.34
CA ALA A 74 2.91 -4.42 4.22
C ALA A 74 1.82 -3.73 5.03
N TYR A 75 2.13 -3.34 6.27
CA TYR A 75 1.24 -2.55 7.13
C TYR A 75 0.82 -1.24 6.48
N THR A 76 1.79 -0.45 6.01
CA THR A 76 1.55 0.86 5.37
C THR A 76 0.64 0.74 4.15
N ARG A 77 0.89 -0.22 3.25
CA ARG A 77 0.04 -0.43 2.06
C ARG A 77 -1.38 -0.85 2.43
N SER A 78 -1.53 -1.69 3.44
CA SER A 78 -2.84 -2.14 3.91
C SER A 78 -3.62 -1.00 4.56
N LEU A 79 -2.94 -0.13 5.31
CA LEU A 79 -3.55 1.07 5.86
C LEU A 79 -4.00 2.05 4.75
N PHE A 80 -3.22 2.20 3.67
CA PHE A 80 -3.63 2.96 2.49
C PHE A 80 -4.86 2.36 1.83
N PHE A 81 -4.94 1.04 1.74
CA PHE A 81 -6.07 0.34 1.15
C PHE A 81 -7.35 0.56 1.96
N VAL A 82 -7.28 0.45 3.29
CA VAL A 82 -8.39 0.75 4.20
C VAL A 82 -8.81 2.21 4.11
N LEU A 83 -7.87 3.16 4.05
CA LEU A 83 -8.18 4.58 3.84
C LEU A 83 -8.92 4.80 2.51
N CYS A 84 -8.41 4.23 1.41
CA CYS A 84 -9.02 4.39 0.09
C CYS A 84 -10.43 3.80 0.06
N LYS A 85 -10.67 2.63 0.66
CA LYS A 85 -12.00 2.05 0.83
C LYS A 85 -12.92 2.96 1.63
N ALA A 86 -12.49 3.45 2.79
CA ALA A 86 -13.28 4.34 3.64
C ALA A 86 -13.67 5.63 2.91
N VAL A 87 -12.72 6.25 2.20
CA VAL A 87 -12.99 7.47 1.40
C VAL A 87 -13.96 7.17 0.26
N HIS A 88 -13.79 6.04 -0.43
CA HIS A 88 -14.68 5.64 -1.53
C HIS A 88 -16.14 5.43 -1.08
N GLU A 89 -16.32 4.86 0.11
CA GLU A 89 -17.66 4.64 0.68
C GLU A 89 -18.34 5.93 1.17
N LEU A 90 -17.56 6.90 1.65
CA LEU A 90 -18.07 8.18 2.15
C LEU A 90 -18.30 9.21 1.05
N PHE A 91 -17.54 9.17 -0.03
CA PHE A 91 -17.55 10.20 -1.07
C PHE A 91 -17.65 9.58 -2.47
N THR A 92 -18.80 9.79 -3.13
CA THR A 92 -19.13 9.19 -4.43
C THR A 92 -18.24 9.60 -5.60
N LYS A 93 -17.56 10.74 -5.52
CA LYS A 93 -16.65 11.26 -6.55
C LYS A 93 -15.41 11.84 -5.87
N CYS A 94 -14.51 10.97 -5.48
CA CYS A 94 -13.26 11.39 -4.85
C CYS A 94 -12.04 10.91 -5.64
N LYS A 95 -10.95 11.66 -5.49
CA LYS A 95 -9.61 11.21 -5.88
C LYS A 95 -8.75 11.26 -4.64
N VAL A 96 -7.99 10.21 -4.43
CA VAL A 96 -7.05 10.06 -3.31
C VAL A 96 -5.65 9.99 -3.89
N ALA A 97 -4.76 10.87 -3.45
CA ALA A 97 -3.33 10.79 -3.74
C ALA A 97 -2.56 10.72 -2.41
N ILE A 98 -1.73 9.69 -2.26
CA ILE A 98 -0.93 9.41 -1.06
C ILE A 98 0.51 9.24 -1.53
N ASP A 99 1.26 10.33 -1.57
CA ASP A 99 2.57 10.34 -2.22
C ASP A 99 3.64 11.13 -1.45
N ILE A 100 3.27 11.92 -0.45
CA ILE A 100 4.20 12.76 0.28
C ILE A 100 4.42 12.22 1.70
N PRO A 101 5.57 11.61 2.01
CA PRO A 101 5.94 11.29 3.38
C PRO A 101 6.29 12.60 4.11
N VAL A 102 5.58 12.89 5.20
CA VAL A 102 5.76 14.11 6.01
C VAL A 102 5.34 13.84 7.44
N SER A 103 6.01 14.47 8.41
CA SER A 103 5.59 14.46 9.81
C SER A 103 5.34 13.03 10.37
N ASN A 104 6.28 12.11 10.13
CA ASN A 104 6.17 10.70 10.54
C ASN A 104 4.88 10.00 10.06
N GLY A 105 4.37 10.43 8.90
CA GLY A 105 3.17 9.89 8.26
C GLY A 105 3.18 10.17 6.77
N TYR A 106 1.98 10.19 6.19
CA TYR A 106 1.79 10.48 4.76
C TYR A 106 0.72 11.56 4.60
N TYR A 107 1.07 12.61 3.87
CA TYR A 107 0.07 13.57 3.43
C TYR A 107 -0.83 12.93 2.38
N VAL A 108 -2.13 13.10 2.57
CA VAL A 108 -3.16 12.59 1.68
C VAL A 108 -3.91 13.77 1.08
N ASN A 109 -3.77 13.94 -0.22
CA ASN A 109 -4.56 14.91 -0.97
C ASN A 109 -5.89 14.27 -1.39
N LEU A 110 -6.99 14.84 -0.93
CA LEU A 110 -8.34 14.41 -1.26
C LEU A 110 -9.06 15.46 -2.09
N SER A 111 -9.47 15.08 -3.29
CA SER A 111 -10.32 15.93 -4.15
C SER A 111 -11.75 15.41 -4.10
N ILE A 112 -12.59 16.06 -3.30
CA ILE A 112 -14.04 15.74 -3.13
C ILE A 112 -14.95 16.84 -3.71
N GLY A 113 -14.41 17.75 -4.53
CA GLY A 113 -15.16 18.87 -5.12
C GLY A 113 -15.32 20.10 -4.22
N ARG A 114 -14.84 20.04 -2.98
CA ARG A 114 -14.81 21.13 -2.01
C ARG A 114 -13.63 20.96 -1.04
N PRO A 115 -13.26 21.98 -0.26
CA PRO A 115 -12.29 21.85 0.80
C PRO A 115 -12.73 20.80 1.85
N ILE A 116 -11.75 20.06 2.39
CA ILE A 116 -11.98 19.06 3.43
C ILE A 116 -12.14 19.74 4.78
N THR A 117 -13.18 19.39 5.52
CA THR A 117 -13.49 19.87 6.85
C THR A 117 -12.95 18.95 7.95
N LEU A 118 -12.97 19.40 9.21
CA LEU A 118 -12.65 18.55 10.36
C LEU A 118 -13.66 17.40 10.52
N ASP A 119 -14.93 17.64 10.19
CA ASP A 119 -15.97 16.61 10.23
C ASP A 119 -15.72 15.50 9.21
N ASP A 120 -15.26 15.86 8.01
CA ASP A 120 -14.85 14.87 7.00
C ASP A 120 -13.70 13.99 7.49
N VAL A 121 -12.68 14.60 8.10
CA VAL A 121 -11.56 13.88 8.68
C VAL A 121 -12.02 12.93 9.79
N GLY A 122 -12.91 13.42 10.66
CA GLY A 122 -13.54 12.61 11.71
C GLY A 122 -14.37 11.45 11.15
N ALA A 123 -15.12 11.67 10.07
CA ALA A 123 -15.91 10.64 9.39
C ALA A 123 -15.00 9.57 8.77
N ILE A 124 -13.92 9.98 8.07
CA ILE A 124 -12.94 9.06 7.48
C ILE A 124 -12.31 8.21 8.58
N ARG A 125 -11.84 8.82 9.67
CA ARG A 125 -11.23 8.11 10.79
C ARG A 125 -12.16 7.06 11.39
N ARG A 126 -13.43 7.43 11.64
CA ARG A 126 -14.45 6.49 12.16
C ARG A 126 -14.68 5.34 11.19
N ARG A 127 -14.84 5.64 9.89
CA ARG A 127 -15.10 4.59 8.89
C ARG A 127 -13.91 3.62 8.76
N MET A 128 -12.68 4.12 8.79
CA MET A 128 -11.48 3.27 8.84
C MET A 128 -11.50 2.36 10.06
N GLN A 129 -11.84 2.89 11.25
CA GLN A 129 -11.93 2.09 12.47
C GLN A 129 -13.01 1.00 12.36
N GLU A 130 -14.18 1.33 11.82
CA GLU A 130 -15.26 0.36 11.58
C GLU A 130 -14.81 -0.79 10.65
N ILE A 131 -14.08 -0.48 9.58
CA ILE A 131 -13.53 -1.48 8.65
C ILE A 131 -12.50 -2.39 9.38
N ILE A 132 -11.68 -1.82 10.24
CA ILE A 132 -10.68 -2.56 11.02
C ILE A 132 -11.35 -3.44 12.07
N ASP A 133 -12.30 -2.91 12.82
CA ASP A 133 -13.03 -3.62 13.88
C ASP A 133 -13.89 -4.77 13.32
N ALA A 134 -14.35 -4.62 12.06
CA ALA A 134 -15.07 -5.68 11.36
C ALA A 134 -14.19 -6.86 10.96
N ALA A 135 -12.86 -6.77 11.15
CA ALA A 135 -11.90 -7.83 10.84
C ALA A 135 -12.08 -8.40 9.42
N MET A 136 -12.22 -7.50 8.43
CA MET A 136 -12.47 -7.90 7.05
C MET A 136 -11.26 -8.60 6.44
N PRO A 137 -11.43 -9.75 5.75
CA PRO A 137 -10.33 -10.39 5.04
C PRO A 137 -9.87 -9.51 3.87
N ILE A 138 -8.56 -9.44 3.68
CA ILE A 138 -7.93 -8.82 2.51
C ILE A 138 -7.55 -9.93 1.55
N HIS A 139 -8.37 -10.14 0.54
CA HIS A 139 -8.15 -11.20 -0.44
C HIS A 139 -7.12 -10.78 -1.48
N ARG A 140 -6.23 -11.70 -1.82
CA ARG A 140 -5.24 -11.55 -2.89
C ARG A 140 -5.63 -12.42 -4.07
N TYR A 141 -5.77 -11.80 -5.23
CA TYR A 141 -6.07 -12.48 -6.48
C TYR A 141 -4.94 -12.26 -7.49
N GLU A 142 -4.83 -13.18 -8.44
CA GLU A 142 -3.95 -13.08 -9.58
C GLU A 142 -4.73 -13.43 -10.85
N THR A 143 -4.60 -12.58 -11.88
CA THR A 143 -5.24 -12.78 -13.17
C THR A 143 -4.31 -12.36 -14.30
N THR A 144 -4.69 -12.56 -15.55
CA THR A 144 -3.93 -12.01 -16.67
C THR A 144 -3.95 -10.49 -16.63
N THR A 145 -2.87 -9.85 -17.07
CA THR A 145 -2.82 -8.38 -17.08
C THR A 145 -3.90 -7.77 -17.98
N GLU A 146 -4.29 -8.46 -19.05
CA GLU A 146 -5.38 -8.01 -19.92
C GLU A 146 -6.74 -7.99 -19.21
N GLU A 147 -7.03 -9.02 -18.40
CA GLU A 147 -8.26 -9.06 -17.59
C GLU A 147 -8.23 -7.99 -16.49
N ALA A 148 -7.10 -7.80 -15.83
CA ALA A 148 -6.92 -6.73 -14.85
C ALA A 148 -7.16 -5.35 -15.46
N ILE A 149 -6.63 -5.08 -16.67
CA ILE A 149 -6.86 -3.83 -17.40
C ILE A 149 -8.35 -3.62 -17.66
N LYS A 150 -9.07 -4.64 -18.15
CA LYS A 150 -10.53 -4.57 -18.40
C LYS A 150 -11.29 -4.29 -17.10
N MET A 151 -10.93 -4.97 -16.02
CA MET A 151 -11.55 -4.75 -14.70
C MET A 151 -11.37 -3.31 -14.21
N PHE A 152 -10.13 -2.76 -14.24
CA PHE A 152 -9.88 -1.39 -13.83
C PHE A 152 -10.47 -0.35 -14.76
N ASP A 153 -10.66 -0.66 -16.04
CA ASP A 153 -11.36 0.22 -16.99
C ASP A 153 -12.85 0.32 -16.65
N ILE A 154 -13.51 -0.81 -16.34
CA ILE A 154 -14.89 -0.84 -15.85
C ILE A 154 -15.04 -0.04 -14.55
N LEU A 155 -14.06 -0.11 -13.64
CA LEU A 155 -14.01 0.65 -12.40
C LEU A 155 -13.60 2.12 -12.62
N HIS A 156 -13.45 2.57 -13.85
CA HIS A 156 -13.01 3.92 -14.23
C HIS A 156 -11.67 4.37 -13.61
N ASN A 157 -10.81 3.42 -13.25
CA ASN A 157 -9.49 3.68 -12.69
C ASN A 157 -8.41 3.81 -13.78
N ARG A 158 -8.46 4.93 -14.51
CA ARG A 158 -7.57 5.19 -15.65
C ARG A 158 -6.08 5.15 -15.31
N SER A 159 -5.69 5.56 -14.10
CA SER A 159 -4.28 5.55 -13.68
C SER A 159 -3.74 4.12 -13.59
N LYS A 160 -4.54 3.18 -13.07
CA LYS A 160 -4.16 1.75 -13.02
C LYS A 160 -4.14 1.13 -14.41
N VAL A 161 -5.10 1.48 -15.28
CA VAL A 161 -5.09 1.03 -16.68
C VAL A 161 -3.81 1.45 -17.40
N LYS A 162 -3.40 2.72 -17.29
CA LYS A 162 -2.14 3.22 -17.87
C LYS A 162 -0.92 2.49 -17.30
N LEU A 163 -0.87 2.35 -15.97
CA LEU A 163 0.21 1.65 -15.29
C LEU A 163 0.33 0.21 -15.79
N LEU A 164 -0.75 -0.55 -15.81
CA LEU A 164 -0.74 -1.96 -16.20
C LEU A 164 -0.38 -2.16 -17.67
N LYS A 165 -0.85 -1.30 -18.57
CA LYS A 165 -0.45 -1.32 -20.00
C LYS A 165 1.05 -1.14 -20.19
N SER A 166 1.70 -0.40 -19.32
CA SER A 166 3.14 -0.10 -19.42
C SER A 166 4.07 -1.10 -18.74
N THR A 167 3.54 -2.07 -17.98
CA THR A 167 4.38 -3.01 -17.20
C THR A 167 4.96 -4.16 -18.01
N GLY A 168 4.36 -4.53 -19.14
CA GLY A 168 4.74 -5.68 -19.96
C GLY A 168 4.62 -7.05 -19.25
N ARG A 169 3.92 -7.12 -18.12
CA ARG A 169 3.73 -8.35 -17.34
C ARG A 169 2.57 -9.18 -17.91
N LEU A 170 2.71 -10.51 -17.88
CA LEU A 170 1.64 -11.42 -18.28
C LEU A 170 0.54 -11.54 -17.22
N TYR A 171 0.92 -11.48 -15.94
CA TYR A 171 0.02 -11.62 -14.80
C TYR A 171 0.10 -10.41 -13.88
N THR A 172 -1.04 -10.07 -13.30
CA THR A 172 -1.20 -8.96 -12.36
C THR A 172 -1.88 -9.47 -11.08
N THR A 173 -1.31 -9.11 -9.94
CA THR A 173 -1.90 -9.33 -8.62
C THR A 173 -2.71 -8.10 -8.22
N TYR A 174 -3.92 -8.31 -7.69
CA TYR A 174 -4.75 -7.26 -7.11
C TYR A 174 -5.36 -7.72 -5.78
N TYR A 175 -5.92 -6.79 -5.05
CA TYR A 175 -6.47 -7.04 -3.72
C TYR A 175 -7.93 -6.58 -3.65
N ASP A 176 -8.71 -7.26 -2.80
CA ASP A 176 -10.12 -6.97 -2.54
C ASP A 176 -10.39 -6.94 -1.04
N ILE A 177 -11.13 -5.92 -0.59
CA ILE A 177 -11.77 -5.87 0.73
C ILE A 177 -13.26 -5.63 0.50
N ASP A 178 -14.06 -6.68 0.64
CA ASP A 178 -15.52 -6.59 0.55
C ASP A 178 -16.01 -5.82 -0.71
N GLY A 179 -15.50 -6.23 -1.88
CA GLY A 179 -15.83 -5.65 -3.18
C GLY A 179 -15.11 -4.37 -3.56
N TYR A 180 -14.32 -3.77 -2.65
CA TYR A 180 -13.43 -2.68 -3.01
C TYR A 180 -12.09 -3.23 -3.51
N VAL A 181 -11.82 -3.06 -4.82
CA VAL A 181 -10.67 -3.64 -5.50
C VAL A 181 -9.63 -2.58 -5.84
N ASP A 182 -8.35 -2.87 -5.56
CA ASP A 182 -7.24 -2.04 -6.01
C ASP A 182 -5.95 -2.84 -6.26
N TYR A 183 -5.00 -2.21 -6.94
CA TYR A 183 -3.69 -2.74 -7.27
C TYR A 183 -2.61 -2.14 -6.36
N TYR A 184 -1.80 -3.02 -5.77
CA TYR A 184 -0.63 -2.64 -4.98
C TYR A 184 0.62 -3.40 -5.43
N TYR A 185 1.74 -2.69 -5.55
CA TYR A 185 3.03 -3.30 -5.80
C TYR A 185 3.62 -3.84 -4.49
N GLY A 186 3.45 -5.14 -4.26
CA GLY A 186 3.93 -5.85 -3.07
C GLY A 186 2.78 -6.41 -2.22
N SER A 187 3.16 -7.09 -1.14
CA SER A 187 2.19 -7.74 -0.25
C SER A 187 1.43 -6.75 0.64
N LEU A 188 0.18 -7.10 0.90
CA LEU A 188 -0.66 -6.52 1.95
C LEU A 188 -0.83 -7.53 3.09
N LEU A 189 -1.41 -7.08 4.18
CA LEU A 189 -1.90 -7.92 5.28
C LEU A 189 -3.02 -8.84 4.78
N THR A 190 -3.36 -9.84 5.58
CA THR A 190 -4.42 -10.80 5.25
C THR A 190 -5.77 -10.42 5.82
N ASN A 191 -5.76 -9.56 6.86
CA ASN A 191 -6.97 -9.11 7.54
C ASN A 191 -6.82 -7.68 8.03
N THR A 192 -7.90 -6.90 7.99
CA THR A 192 -7.89 -5.49 8.44
C THR A 192 -7.63 -5.35 9.94
N SER A 193 -8.01 -6.34 10.76
CA SER A 193 -7.76 -6.35 12.21
C SER A 193 -6.28 -6.38 12.61
N GLN A 194 -5.38 -6.70 11.68
CA GLN A 194 -3.94 -6.63 11.90
C GLN A 194 -3.42 -5.17 11.92
N ILE A 195 -4.26 -4.20 11.55
CA ILE A 195 -3.98 -2.77 11.69
C ILE A 195 -4.40 -2.34 13.10
N TYR A 196 -3.46 -2.28 14.01
CA TYR A 196 -3.71 -2.04 15.43
C TYR A 196 -3.57 -0.57 15.86
N LEU A 197 -2.87 0.26 15.07
CA LEU A 197 -2.59 1.65 15.42
C LEU A 197 -2.49 2.54 14.17
N PHE A 198 -3.29 3.59 14.10
CA PHE A 198 -3.22 4.61 13.05
C PHE A 198 -3.80 5.93 13.55
N GLY A 199 -3.47 7.02 12.88
CA GLY A 199 -4.05 8.34 13.12
C GLY A 199 -4.48 8.99 11.79
N VAL A 200 -5.57 9.72 11.83
CA VAL A 200 -6.04 10.55 10.71
C VAL A 200 -6.33 11.93 11.25
N GLU A 201 -5.62 12.93 10.77
CA GLU A 201 -5.69 14.29 11.26
C GLU A 201 -5.77 15.29 10.12
N LYS A 202 -6.38 16.46 10.36
CA LYS A 202 -6.38 17.54 9.38
C LYS A 202 -4.96 18.08 9.23
N TYR A 203 -4.46 18.17 7.99
CA TYR A 203 -3.13 18.69 7.72
C TYR A 203 -3.18 19.57 6.46
N TYR A 204 -2.97 20.87 6.62
CA TYR A 204 -3.16 21.88 5.57
C TYR A 204 -4.50 21.74 4.84
N ASP A 205 -4.50 21.62 3.52
CA ASP A 205 -5.67 21.44 2.66
C ASP A 205 -6.12 19.97 2.49
N GLY A 206 -5.33 19.00 3.00
CA GLY A 206 -5.62 17.58 3.01
C GLY A 206 -5.72 16.98 4.42
N LEU A 207 -5.27 15.76 4.55
CA LEU A 207 -5.12 15.06 5.83
C LEU A 207 -3.74 14.40 5.95
N LEU A 208 -3.33 14.14 7.18
CA LEU A 208 -2.16 13.36 7.53
C LEU A 208 -2.60 11.98 8.00
N LEU A 209 -2.18 10.94 7.29
CA LEU A 209 -2.30 9.56 7.72
C LEU A 209 -1.05 9.19 8.51
N ARG A 210 -1.22 8.91 9.81
CA ARG A 210 -0.12 8.54 10.72
C ARG A 210 -0.14 7.05 10.98
N LEU A 211 1.06 6.50 11.16
CA LEU A 211 1.26 5.07 11.42
C LEU A 211 2.42 4.91 12.40
N PRO A 212 2.51 3.77 13.10
CA PRO A 212 3.61 3.48 13.99
C PRO A 212 4.93 3.36 13.20
N SER A 213 6.02 3.80 13.82
CA SER A 213 7.36 3.61 13.28
C SER A 213 7.88 2.19 13.59
N ARG A 214 8.93 1.77 12.90
CA ARG A 214 9.59 0.49 13.19
C ARG A 214 10.31 0.50 14.54
N GLU A 215 10.76 1.69 14.97
CA GLU A 215 11.51 1.89 16.22
C GLU A 215 10.59 2.00 17.43
N HIS A 216 9.40 2.57 17.23
CA HIS A 216 8.37 2.76 18.24
C HIS A 216 7.01 2.23 17.75
N PRO A 217 6.84 0.89 17.67
CA PRO A 217 5.64 0.30 17.06
C PRO A 217 4.36 0.48 17.89
N SER A 218 4.48 0.79 19.17
CA SER A 218 3.34 0.95 20.09
C SER A 218 2.76 2.36 20.14
N GLU A 219 3.36 3.31 19.41
CA GLU A 219 2.94 4.72 19.47
C GLU A 219 3.01 5.40 18.09
N LEU A 220 2.22 6.45 17.93
CA LEU A 220 2.31 7.34 16.78
C LEU A 220 3.35 8.41 17.08
N GLY A 221 4.31 8.63 16.17
CA GLY A 221 5.27 9.71 16.27
C GLY A 221 4.57 11.08 16.39
N GLU A 222 5.26 12.08 16.96
CA GLU A 222 4.72 13.44 17.08
C GLU A 222 4.41 14.05 15.69
N MET A 223 3.29 14.76 15.61
CA MET A 223 2.96 15.54 14.42
C MET A 223 3.70 16.87 14.46
N THR A 224 4.48 17.14 13.43
CA THR A 224 5.20 18.41 13.27
C THR A 224 4.74 19.13 11.99
N HIS A 225 4.54 20.43 12.07
CA HIS A 225 4.28 21.24 10.88
C HIS A 225 5.60 21.58 10.19
N GLN A 226 5.74 21.17 8.95
CA GLN A 226 6.95 21.33 8.12
C GLN A 226 6.63 22.24 6.93
N ASP A 227 6.27 23.52 7.21
CA ASP A 227 5.73 24.46 6.22
C ASP A 227 6.62 24.62 4.98
N LYS A 228 7.92 24.76 5.17
CA LYS A 228 8.86 24.92 4.04
C LYS A 228 8.90 23.67 3.16
N MET A 229 9.01 22.49 3.78
CA MET A 229 9.05 21.23 3.05
C MET A 229 7.73 20.95 2.35
N PHE A 230 6.61 21.20 3.02
CA PHE A 230 5.28 21.05 2.43
C PHE A 230 5.08 22.03 1.24
N GLY A 231 5.55 23.27 1.35
CA GLY A 231 5.53 24.24 0.25
C GLY A 231 6.29 23.75 -0.99
N ILE A 232 7.47 23.15 -0.80
CA ILE A 232 8.28 22.57 -1.89
C ILE A 232 7.52 21.40 -2.55
N PHE A 233 6.93 20.50 -1.78
CA PHE A 233 6.14 19.40 -2.31
C PHE A 233 4.91 19.87 -3.10
N LYS A 234 4.20 20.88 -2.58
CA LYS A 234 3.04 21.46 -3.24
C LYS A 234 3.42 22.09 -4.59
N GLU A 235 4.53 22.82 -4.63
CA GLU A 235 5.07 23.36 -5.87
C GLU A 235 5.44 22.26 -6.86
N HIS A 236 6.10 21.19 -6.39
CA HIS A 236 6.44 20.05 -7.24
C HIS A 236 5.20 19.37 -7.83
N HIS A 237 4.15 19.22 -7.05
CA HIS A 237 2.85 18.73 -7.54
C HIS A 237 2.24 19.63 -8.62
N GLN A 238 2.31 20.97 -8.47
CA GLN A 238 1.83 21.90 -9.48
C GLN A 238 2.59 21.71 -10.80
N TRP A 239 3.90 21.49 -10.74
CA TRP A 239 4.69 21.17 -11.93
C TRP A 239 4.28 19.87 -12.60
N GLN A 240 4.04 18.83 -11.83
CA GLN A 240 3.54 17.55 -12.35
C GLN A 240 2.18 17.71 -13.04
N GLU A 241 1.30 18.55 -12.49
CA GLU A 241 0.01 18.87 -13.10
C GLU A 241 0.16 19.62 -14.44
N ILE A 242 1.04 20.62 -14.51
CA ILE A 242 1.34 21.38 -15.74
C ILE A 242 1.91 20.46 -16.81
N LEU A 243 2.79 19.52 -16.45
CA LEU A 243 3.37 18.53 -17.35
C LEU A 243 2.39 17.42 -17.75
N GLY A 244 1.24 17.31 -17.08
CA GLY A 244 0.29 16.22 -17.29
C GLY A 244 0.79 14.86 -16.78
N ILE A 245 1.87 14.83 -15.99
CA ILE A 245 2.50 13.61 -15.46
C ILE A 245 2.23 13.54 -13.96
N ARG A 246 1.10 12.95 -13.58
CA ARG A 246 0.65 12.85 -12.19
C ARG A 246 0.93 11.49 -11.57
N THR A 247 1.13 10.47 -12.40
CA THR A 247 1.30 9.09 -11.97
C THR A 247 2.44 8.42 -12.72
N ILE A 248 2.95 7.31 -12.20
CA ILE A 248 3.93 6.47 -12.91
C ILE A 248 3.36 5.96 -14.24
N GLY A 249 2.05 5.71 -14.31
CA GLY A 249 1.40 5.35 -15.57
C GLY A 249 1.51 6.44 -16.64
N ASP A 250 1.32 7.70 -16.25
CA ASP A 250 1.50 8.85 -17.18
C ASP A 250 2.96 8.99 -17.63
N LEU A 251 3.92 8.84 -16.69
CA LEU A 251 5.35 8.88 -17.00
C LEU A 251 5.74 7.78 -18.00
N ASN A 252 5.29 6.55 -17.76
CA ASN A 252 5.57 5.42 -18.62
C ASN A 252 4.98 5.61 -20.02
N GLU A 253 3.78 6.19 -20.14
CA GLU A 253 3.14 6.53 -21.41
C GLU A 253 4.01 7.52 -22.21
N VAL A 254 4.47 8.61 -21.59
CA VAL A 254 5.39 9.58 -22.20
C VAL A 254 6.69 8.94 -22.70
N ILE A 255 7.24 7.98 -21.93
CA ILE A 255 8.46 7.25 -22.31
C ILE A 255 8.17 6.32 -23.51
N MET A 256 7.05 5.60 -23.50
CA MET A 256 6.66 4.70 -24.60
C MET A 256 6.37 5.46 -25.89
N ASP A 257 5.84 6.68 -25.80
CA ASP A 257 5.58 7.59 -26.93
C ASP A 257 6.86 8.27 -27.48
N GLY A 258 8.03 7.98 -26.88
CA GLY A 258 9.34 8.49 -27.34
C GLY A 258 9.65 9.93 -26.90
N HIS A 259 8.87 10.51 -25.99
CA HIS A 259 9.03 11.89 -25.52
C HIS A 259 9.91 12.06 -24.28
N SER A 260 10.67 11.03 -23.89
CA SER A 260 11.52 11.05 -22.69
C SER A 260 12.58 12.18 -22.73
N SER A 261 13.23 12.42 -23.88
CA SER A 261 14.23 13.49 -24.03
C SER A 261 13.63 14.88 -23.80
N THR A 262 12.44 15.13 -24.33
CA THR A 262 11.71 16.40 -24.14
C THR A 262 11.36 16.61 -22.67
N LEU A 263 10.92 15.55 -22.00
CA LEU A 263 10.60 15.61 -20.57
C LEU A 263 11.83 15.93 -19.72
N ILE A 264 12.97 15.31 -20.02
CA ILE A 264 14.24 15.58 -19.33
C ILE A 264 14.64 17.04 -19.52
N GLN A 265 14.65 17.56 -20.74
CA GLN A 265 15.00 18.96 -21.04
C GLN A 265 14.10 19.96 -20.30
N ILE A 266 12.78 19.70 -20.26
CA ILE A 266 11.85 20.55 -19.51
C ILE A 266 12.15 20.50 -18.02
N SER A 267 12.41 19.31 -17.47
CA SER A 267 12.72 19.13 -16.05
C SER A 267 14.03 19.82 -15.65
N GLU A 268 15.06 19.74 -16.49
CA GLU A 268 16.34 20.43 -16.30
C GLU A 268 16.17 21.95 -16.33
N ALA A 269 15.46 22.49 -17.34
CA ALA A 269 15.19 23.92 -17.44
C ALA A 269 14.39 24.48 -16.25
N LEU A 270 13.45 23.69 -15.70
CA LEU A 270 12.70 24.05 -14.51
C LEU A 270 13.60 24.07 -13.27
N GLN A 271 14.52 23.10 -13.16
CA GLN A 271 15.45 23.03 -12.03
C GLN A 271 16.48 24.18 -12.08
N GLU A 272 17.04 24.50 -13.22
CA GLU A 272 17.93 25.64 -13.41
C GLU A 272 17.25 26.95 -13.00
N LYS A 273 16.00 27.14 -13.39
CA LYS A 273 15.22 28.34 -13.01
C LYS A 273 14.94 28.47 -11.52
N LYS A 274 14.96 27.34 -10.77
CA LYS A 274 14.82 27.34 -9.31
C LYS A 274 16.13 27.67 -8.57
N ILE A 275 17.27 27.36 -9.17
CA ILE A 275 18.60 27.55 -8.58
C ILE A 275 19.10 28.99 -8.82
N ALA A 276 18.71 29.62 -9.93
CA ALA A 276 19.03 31.00 -10.27
C ALA A 276 18.21 32.02 -9.46
#